data_2714d8228713d11a9bad53f6c96a8ffc
#
_entry.id   2714d8228713d11a9bad53f6c96a8ffc
#
_cell.length_a   1.000
_cell.length_b   1.000
_cell.length_c   1.000
_cell.angle_alpha   90.00
_cell.angle_beta   90.00
_cell.angle_gamma   90.00
#
_symmetry.space_group_name_H-M   'P 1'
#
loop_
_entity.id
_entity.type
_entity.pdbx_description
1 polymer ?
#
loop_
_entity_poly.entity_id
_entity_poly.type
_entity_poly.pdbx_seq_one_letter_code
_entity_poly.pdbx_strand_id
1 'polypeptide(L)'
;MLFECPKTGIMNRLLIVLFVCFALCSCGVNKRWLPGTIYTKPAIVVPESTEPYSVDGVSYYPLPSGEGFVQEGIASWYGRKFHGRKTSSGEIYDMYDETAAHKTLPLGTWVRVENLSNQKEVLVRINDRGPFVKQRIIDLSYVAAKKIGLVGPGTGQVRLTALSKKVGTVRAGAVRKPLVEARDFDRGKFTVQVGAFQERENAERLAARLSVIFGHVSITPHVPLNSTTLYRVRVSLSESLTEAGRIVKELEYLGFSETFIVAL
;
A
#
# COMPACT_ATOMS: atom_id res chain seq x y z
N MET A 1 -82.26 -18.70 -21.56
CA MET A 1 -81.32 -19.38 -22.47
C MET A 1 -79.94 -18.70 -22.18
N LEU A 2 -79.12 -19.28 -21.26
CA LEU A 2 -78.07 -20.20 -21.52
C LEU A 2 -76.97 -19.52 -22.44
N PHE A 3 -75.75 -19.23 -22.05
CA PHE A 3 -74.64 -20.01 -21.54
C PHE A 3 -73.58 -19.03 -20.97
N GLU A 4 -73.18 -19.13 -19.77
CA GLU A 4 -71.94 -19.63 -19.16
C GLU A 4 -70.58 -19.23 -19.79
N CYS A 5 -69.85 -18.51 -18.97
CA CYS A 5 -68.47 -18.54 -18.57
C CYS A 5 -67.60 -19.73 -19.10
N PRO A 6 -66.26 -19.77 -19.04
CA PRO A 6 -65.32 -19.19 -18.08
C PRO A 6 -63.86 -18.91 -18.56
N LYS A 7 -63.09 -18.56 -17.60
CA LYS A 7 -61.61 -18.75 -17.42
C LYS A 7 -60.67 -17.70 -17.94
N THR A 8 -60.36 -16.79 -17.07
CA THR A 8 -59.07 -16.12 -17.09
C THR A 8 -58.43 -16.17 -15.69
N GLY A 9 -57.62 -17.15 -15.43
CA GLY A 9 -57.05 -17.38 -14.13
C GLY A 9 -55.66 -17.98 -14.12
N ILE A 10 -54.85 -17.80 -15.16
CA ILE A 10 -53.49 -18.41 -15.17
C ILE A 10 -52.40 -17.41 -15.62
N MET A 11 -52.74 -16.25 -16.15
CA MET A 11 -51.75 -15.36 -16.75
C MET A 11 -51.06 -14.37 -15.77
N ASN A 12 -51.60 -14.21 -14.54
CA ASN A 12 -51.07 -13.25 -13.58
C ASN A 12 -50.04 -13.84 -12.57
N ARG A 13 -49.78 -15.13 -12.58
CA ARG A 13 -48.77 -15.73 -11.69
C ARG A 13 -47.39 -15.88 -12.31
N LEU A 14 -47.27 -15.81 -13.63
CA LEU A 14 -45.98 -15.93 -14.32
C LEU A 14 -45.23 -14.60 -14.44
N LEU A 15 -45.93 -13.47 -14.40
CA LEU A 15 -45.30 -12.14 -14.48
C LEU A 15 -44.67 -11.65 -13.16
N ILE A 16 -45.14 -12.17 -12.01
CA ILE A 16 -44.60 -11.79 -10.69
C ILE A 16 -43.32 -12.54 -10.37
N VAL A 17 -43.10 -13.73 -10.92
CA VAL A 17 -41.87 -14.50 -10.68
C VAL A 17 -40.71 -13.97 -11.52
N LEU A 18 -40.96 -13.36 -12.66
CA LEU A 18 -39.89 -12.76 -13.51
C LEU A 18 -39.41 -11.40 -13.00
N PHE A 19 -40.18 -10.68 -12.17
CA PHE A 19 -39.77 -9.37 -11.64
C PHE A 19 -38.99 -9.49 -10.32
N VAL A 20 -39.10 -10.61 -9.61
CA VAL A 20 -38.32 -10.84 -8.37
C VAL A 20 -36.90 -11.34 -8.65
N CYS A 21 -36.65 -11.95 -9.81
CA CYS A 21 -35.29 -12.40 -10.18
C CYS A 21 -34.36 -11.27 -10.70
N PHE A 22 -34.88 -10.08 -11.06
CA PHE A 22 -34.06 -8.99 -11.57
C PHE A 22 -33.60 -7.99 -10.49
N ALA A 23 -34.14 -8.10 -9.26
CA ALA A 23 -33.81 -7.20 -8.15
C ALA A 23 -32.67 -7.71 -7.23
N LEU A 24 -32.11 -8.90 -7.48
CA LEU A 24 -31.07 -9.49 -6.64
C LEU A 24 -29.68 -9.62 -7.30
N CYS A 25 -29.46 -8.97 -8.44
CA CYS A 25 -28.15 -9.04 -9.13
C CYS A 25 -27.43 -7.69 -9.16
N SER A 26 -27.57 -6.89 -8.08
CA SER A 26 -26.69 -5.74 -7.82
C SER A 26 -25.96 -5.93 -6.50
N CYS A 27 -25.46 -7.13 -6.26
CA CYS A 27 -24.37 -7.32 -5.33
C CYS A 27 -23.10 -6.91 -6.07
N GLY A 28 -22.67 -5.67 -5.87
CA GLY A 28 -21.30 -5.28 -6.09
C GLY A 28 -20.43 -6.30 -5.35
N VAL A 29 -19.79 -7.18 -6.11
CA VAL A 29 -18.80 -8.12 -5.56
C VAL A 29 -17.66 -7.25 -5.06
N ASN A 30 -17.72 -6.89 -3.79
CA ASN A 30 -16.56 -6.44 -3.04
C ASN A 30 -15.56 -7.59 -3.16
N LYS A 31 -14.63 -7.48 -4.12
CA LYS A 31 -13.50 -8.40 -4.24
C LYS A 31 -12.64 -8.23 -2.98
N ARG A 32 -13.08 -8.84 -1.87
CA ARG A 32 -12.19 -9.07 -0.73
C ARG A 32 -11.04 -9.91 -1.25
N TRP A 33 -9.85 -9.37 -1.14
CA TRP A 33 -8.63 -10.15 -1.38
C TRP A 33 -8.67 -11.36 -0.47
N LEU A 34 -8.78 -12.54 -1.07
CA LEU A 34 -8.71 -13.79 -0.31
C LEU A 34 -7.28 -13.96 0.20
N PRO A 35 -7.07 -14.36 1.47
CA PRO A 35 -5.75 -14.77 1.94
C PRO A 35 -5.20 -15.85 1.00
N GLY A 36 -3.95 -15.71 0.57
CA GLY A 36 -3.29 -16.70 -0.28
C GLY A 36 -3.26 -16.40 -1.78
N THR A 37 -3.42 -15.15 -2.23
CA THR A 37 -3.28 -14.81 -3.65
C THR A 37 -1.88 -15.13 -4.18
N ILE A 38 -1.80 -15.97 -5.21
CA ILE A 38 -0.56 -16.42 -5.84
C ILE A 38 -0.13 -15.41 -6.91
N TYR A 39 1.04 -14.82 -6.76
CA TYR A 39 1.63 -13.93 -7.76
C TYR A 39 2.64 -14.67 -8.64
N THR A 40 2.58 -14.39 -9.94
CA THR A 40 3.15 -15.26 -10.98
C THR A 40 4.50 -14.83 -11.55
N LYS A 41 5.12 -13.75 -11.05
CA LYS A 41 6.46 -13.36 -11.49
C LYS A 41 7.56 -14.03 -10.67
N PRO A 42 8.70 -14.42 -11.28
CA PRO A 42 9.81 -14.96 -10.53
C PRO A 42 10.28 -13.95 -9.48
N ALA A 43 10.54 -14.45 -8.28
CA ALA A 43 11.16 -13.65 -7.25
C ALA A 43 12.61 -13.36 -7.69
N ILE A 44 12.85 -12.16 -8.19
CA ILE A 44 14.22 -11.65 -8.29
C ILE A 44 14.65 -11.43 -6.85
N VAL A 45 15.70 -12.13 -6.44
CA VAL A 45 16.33 -11.88 -5.14
C VAL A 45 17.06 -10.56 -5.28
N VAL A 46 16.39 -9.48 -4.88
CA VAL A 46 17.02 -8.18 -4.77
C VAL A 46 17.73 -8.16 -3.43
N PRO A 47 19.02 -7.82 -3.35
CA PRO A 47 19.67 -7.60 -2.07
C PRO A 47 18.87 -6.58 -1.28
N GLU A 48 18.52 -6.89 -0.03
CA GLU A 48 17.87 -5.95 0.87
C GLU A 48 18.87 -4.81 1.14
N SER A 49 18.78 -3.74 0.36
CA SER A 49 19.54 -2.52 0.66
C SER A 49 18.79 -1.76 1.75
N THR A 50 19.24 -1.95 2.98
CA THR A 50 18.83 -1.14 4.14
C THR A 50 19.77 0.03 4.39
N GLU A 51 20.79 0.19 3.55
CA GLU A 51 21.79 1.26 3.69
C GLU A 51 21.14 2.63 3.47
N PRO A 52 21.44 3.61 4.35
CA PRO A 52 21.02 4.99 4.15
C PRO A 52 21.58 5.55 2.84
N TYR A 53 20.82 6.41 2.20
CA TYR A 53 21.26 7.11 0.99
C TYR A 53 20.83 8.57 1.02
N SER A 54 21.51 9.43 0.28
CA SER A 54 21.20 10.86 0.21
C SER A 54 20.92 11.29 -1.22
N VAL A 55 19.91 12.14 -1.38
CA VAL A 55 19.59 12.80 -2.66
C VAL A 55 19.33 14.27 -2.38
N ASP A 56 19.99 15.15 -3.10
CA ASP A 56 19.89 16.62 -2.97
C ASP A 56 20.05 17.11 -1.52
N GLY A 57 20.98 16.50 -0.77
CA GLY A 57 21.26 16.84 0.63
C GLY A 57 20.24 16.30 1.65
N VAL A 58 19.21 15.58 1.21
CA VAL A 58 18.24 14.91 2.09
C VAL A 58 18.63 13.46 2.27
N SER A 59 18.75 13.01 3.52
CA SER A 59 19.07 11.62 3.84
C SER A 59 17.81 10.79 4.00
N TYR A 60 17.78 9.63 3.38
CA TYR A 60 16.70 8.66 3.43
C TYR A 60 17.17 7.37 4.11
N TYR A 61 16.34 6.83 4.98
CA TYR A 61 16.64 5.65 5.78
C TYR A 61 15.67 4.53 5.43
N PRO A 62 16.08 3.54 4.62
CA PRO A 62 15.23 2.41 4.29
C PRO A 62 14.73 1.67 5.53
N LEU A 63 13.51 1.19 5.47
CA LEU A 63 12.92 0.38 6.52
C LEU A 63 13.55 -1.02 6.51
N PRO A 64 13.72 -1.67 7.67
CA PRO A 64 14.24 -3.03 7.74
C PRO A 64 13.25 -4.06 7.21
N SER A 65 11.95 -3.74 7.22
CA SER A 65 10.85 -4.58 6.75
C SER A 65 9.72 -3.70 6.24
N GLY A 66 8.97 -4.21 5.26
CA GLY A 66 7.68 -3.63 4.85
C GLY A 66 6.50 -4.12 5.69
N GLU A 67 6.73 -4.97 6.69
CA GLU A 67 5.65 -5.56 7.47
C GLU A 67 4.81 -4.50 8.17
N GLY A 68 3.48 -4.56 7.94
CA GLY A 68 2.53 -3.62 8.53
C GLY A 68 2.62 -2.18 8.04
N PHE A 69 3.41 -1.91 7.00
CA PHE A 69 3.51 -0.57 6.43
C PHE A 69 2.22 -0.22 5.68
N VAL A 70 1.62 0.89 6.09
CA VAL A 70 0.50 1.53 5.40
C VAL A 70 0.76 3.03 5.33
N GLN A 71 0.59 3.62 4.14
CA GLN A 71 0.76 5.05 3.91
C GLN A 71 -0.28 5.55 2.92
N GLU A 72 -0.85 6.73 3.18
CA GLU A 72 -1.67 7.47 2.21
C GLU A 72 -0.91 8.69 1.72
N GLY A 73 -1.13 9.06 0.46
CA GLY A 73 -0.52 10.24 -0.14
C GLY A 73 -0.61 10.24 -1.66
N ILE A 74 0.14 11.12 -2.30
CA ILE A 74 0.09 11.31 -3.75
C ILE A 74 0.98 10.28 -4.45
N ALA A 75 0.38 9.54 -5.39
CA ALA A 75 1.10 8.76 -6.39
C ALA A 75 1.28 9.55 -7.67
N SER A 76 2.37 9.28 -8.37
CA SER A 76 2.60 9.65 -9.76
C SER A 76 3.07 8.41 -10.54
N TRP A 77 3.51 8.60 -11.77
CA TRP A 77 4.09 7.53 -12.56
C TRP A 77 5.22 8.04 -13.44
N TYR A 78 6.14 7.16 -13.75
CA TYR A 78 7.28 7.45 -14.62
C TYR A 78 7.19 6.61 -15.90
N GLY A 79 7.37 7.30 -17.01
CA GLY A 79 7.03 6.75 -18.32
C GLY A 79 8.26 6.49 -19.18
N ARG A 80 8.06 6.65 -20.49
CA ARG A 80 8.93 6.21 -21.56
C ARG A 80 10.40 6.67 -21.46
N LYS A 81 10.65 7.88 -20.94
CA LYS A 81 12.03 8.41 -20.84
C LYS A 81 12.93 7.65 -19.87
N PHE A 82 12.34 6.86 -18.98
CA PHE A 82 13.06 6.05 -18.00
C PHE A 82 13.19 4.58 -18.44
N HIS A 83 12.40 4.15 -19.42
CA HIS A 83 12.42 2.78 -19.92
C HIS A 83 13.82 2.39 -20.41
N GLY A 84 14.28 1.21 -20.01
CA GLY A 84 15.63 0.71 -20.33
C GLY A 84 16.74 1.22 -19.40
N ARG A 85 16.47 2.10 -18.43
CA ARG A 85 17.46 2.56 -17.46
C ARG A 85 17.55 1.60 -16.26
N LYS A 86 18.72 1.57 -15.62
CA LYS A 86 18.91 0.84 -14.37
C LYS A 86 18.15 1.50 -13.23
N THR A 87 17.46 0.69 -12.42
CA THR A 87 16.82 1.09 -11.16
C THR A 87 17.78 0.92 -9.99
N SER A 88 17.40 1.41 -8.82
CA SER A 88 18.18 1.27 -7.58
C SER A 88 18.36 -0.20 -7.14
N SER A 89 17.50 -1.11 -7.57
CA SER A 89 17.69 -2.55 -7.35
C SER A 89 18.70 -3.18 -8.30
N GLY A 90 19.17 -2.44 -9.31
CA GLY A 90 20.06 -2.95 -10.36
C GLY A 90 19.31 -3.55 -11.56
N GLU A 91 18.00 -3.69 -11.50
CA GLU A 91 17.16 -4.14 -12.60
C GLU A 91 17.05 -3.07 -13.70
N ILE A 92 16.73 -3.51 -14.91
CA ILE A 92 16.36 -2.59 -15.99
C ILE A 92 14.88 -2.23 -15.83
N TYR A 93 14.58 -0.94 -15.78
CA TYR A 93 13.19 -0.48 -15.70
C TYR A 93 12.43 -0.82 -16.99
N ASP A 94 11.38 -1.61 -16.81
CA ASP A 94 10.38 -1.88 -17.86
C ASP A 94 9.07 -1.17 -17.48
N MET A 95 8.64 -0.19 -18.31
CA MET A 95 7.40 0.54 -18.08
C MET A 95 6.14 -0.33 -18.18
N TYR A 96 6.25 -1.52 -18.75
CA TYR A 96 5.17 -2.50 -18.87
C TYR A 96 5.16 -3.55 -17.75
N ASP A 97 6.10 -3.49 -16.81
CA ASP A 97 6.13 -4.32 -15.61
C ASP A 97 5.42 -3.65 -14.44
N GLU A 98 4.84 -4.45 -13.55
CA GLU A 98 4.16 -3.96 -12.33
C GLU A 98 5.19 -3.66 -11.24
N THR A 99 5.87 -2.52 -11.38
CA THR A 99 6.91 -2.05 -10.47
C THR A 99 6.66 -0.61 -10.05
N ALA A 100 7.35 -0.19 -8.99
CA ALA A 100 7.27 1.17 -8.47
C ALA A 100 8.55 1.58 -7.76
N ALA A 101 8.73 2.90 -7.62
CA ALA A 101 9.74 3.53 -6.78
C ALA A 101 9.12 3.98 -5.46
N HIS A 102 9.82 3.69 -4.34
CA HIS A 102 9.45 4.15 -3.00
C HIS A 102 10.70 4.57 -2.21
N LYS A 103 10.55 5.63 -1.39
CA LYS A 103 11.68 6.22 -0.65
C LYS A 103 12.31 5.24 0.34
N THR A 104 11.51 4.56 1.15
CA THR A 104 12.00 3.83 2.34
C THR A 104 11.61 2.36 2.41
N LEU A 105 10.61 1.89 1.68
CA LEU A 105 10.28 0.46 1.66
C LEU A 105 11.47 -0.36 1.15
N PRO A 106 11.75 -1.55 1.70
CA PRO A 106 12.79 -2.43 1.19
C PRO A 106 12.58 -2.74 -0.29
N LEU A 107 13.67 -2.77 -1.06
CA LEU A 107 13.61 -3.23 -2.45
C LEU A 107 13.14 -4.68 -2.49
N GLY A 108 12.26 -5.00 -3.44
CA GLY A 108 11.63 -6.32 -3.54
C GLY A 108 10.30 -6.44 -2.78
N THR A 109 9.94 -5.46 -1.95
CA THR A 109 8.65 -5.45 -1.23
C THR A 109 7.50 -5.37 -2.23
N TRP A 110 6.48 -6.22 -2.04
CA TRP A 110 5.22 -6.13 -2.76
C TRP A 110 4.27 -5.18 -2.04
N VAL A 111 3.63 -4.30 -2.81
CA VAL A 111 2.73 -3.28 -2.30
C VAL A 111 1.43 -3.32 -3.07
N ARG A 112 0.31 -3.36 -2.36
CA ARG A 112 -1.01 -3.06 -2.91
C ARG A 112 -1.17 -1.55 -2.93
N VAL A 113 -1.43 -1.01 -4.10
CA VAL A 113 -1.71 0.41 -4.33
C VAL A 113 -3.17 0.55 -4.70
N GLU A 114 -3.94 1.20 -3.85
CA GLU A 114 -5.36 1.52 -4.05
C GLU A 114 -5.51 2.99 -4.41
N ASN A 115 -6.16 3.29 -5.53
CA ASN A 115 -6.55 4.65 -5.88
C ASN A 115 -7.82 5.02 -5.11
N LEU A 116 -7.72 5.97 -4.18
CA LEU A 116 -8.81 6.34 -3.28
C LEU A 116 -10.00 7.03 -3.97
N SER A 117 -9.81 7.56 -5.19
CA SER A 117 -10.88 8.21 -5.96
C SER A 117 -11.79 7.23 -6.71
N ASN A 118 -11.28 6.05 -7.09
CA ASN A 118 -12.04 5.08 -7.90
C ASN A 118 -11.97 3.65 -7.39
N GLN A 119 -11.30 3.42 -6.25
CA GLN A 119 -11.13 2.13 -5.58
C GLN A 119 -10.47 1.03 -6.43
N LYS A 120 -9.82 1.41 -7.53
CA LYS A 120 -9.03 0.46 -8.33
C LYS A 120 -7.71 0.18 -7.65
N GLU A 121 -7.29 -1.06 -7.73
CA GLU A 121 -6.08 -1.56 -7.09
C GLU A 121 -5.12 -2.18 -8.08
N VAL A 122 -3.84 -2.10 -7.76
CA VAL A 122 -2.77 -2.81 -8.45
C VAL A 122 -1.74 -3.30 -7.45
N LEU A 123 -1.13 -4.43 -7.75
CA LEU A 123 0.02 -4.92 -7.01
C LEU A 123 1.28 -4.57 -7.77
N VAL A 124 2.22 -3.96 -7.06
CA VAL A 124 3.50 -3.58 -7.61
C VAL A 124 4.63 -4.07 -6.72
N ARG A 125 5.78 -4.32 -7.30
CA ARG A 125 7.00 -4.61 -6.57
C ARG A 125 7.88 -3.36 -6.54
N ILE A 126 8.36 -3.00 -5.35
CA ILE A 126 9.31 -1.90 -5.19
C ILE A 126 10.67 -2.35 -5.72
N ASN A 127 11.16 -1.71 -6.77
CA ASN A 127 12.46 -1.99 -7.36
C ASN A 127 13.31 -0.74 -7.58
N ASP A 128 12.79 0.44 -7.18
CA ASP A 128 13.52 1.69 -7.35
C ASP A 128 13.34 2.62 -6.14
N ARG A 129 14.18 3.67 -6.06
CA ARG A 129 14.15 4.72 -5.05
C ARG A 129 13.54 6.01 -5.61
N GLY A 130 12.82 6.72 -4.77
CA GLY A 130 12.03 7.93 -5.08
C GLY A 130 10.57 7.74 -4.67
N PRO A 131 9.70 8.69 -4.97
CA PRO A 131 9.94 9.99 -5.61
C PRO A 131 10.65 10.99 -4.69
N PHE A 132 11.54 11.82 -5.25
CA PHE A 132 12.21 12.90 -4.52
C PHE A 132 11.51 14.25 -4.67
N VAL A 133 10.27 14.23 -5.11
CA VAL A 133 9.37 15.39 -5.16
C VAL A 133 8.53 15.41 -3.90
N LYS A 134 8.38 16.61 -3.30
CA LYS A 134 7.56 16.79 -2.09
C LYS A 134 6.13 16.26 -2.29
N GLN A 135 5.54 15.73 -1.22
CA GLN A 135 4.18 15.18 -1.16
C GLN A 135 3.94 13.89 -1.93
N ARG A 136 4.80 13.49 -2.88
CA ARG A 136 4.66 12.18 -3.52
C ARG A 136 5.27 11.09 -2.65
N ILE A 137 4.54 9.98 -2.56
CA ILE A 137 4.95 8.81 -1.76
C ILE A 137 5.40 7.63 -2.63
N ILE A 138 4.90 7.53 -3.86
CA ILE A 138 5.20 6.43 -4.78
C ILE A 138 5.16 6.93 -6.22
N ASP A 139 6.07 6.43 -7.05
CA ASP A 139 5.99 6.58 -8.50
C ASP A 139 5.81 5.19 -9.14
N LEU A 140 4.70 5.03 -9.87
CA LEU A 140 4.30 3.78 -10.49
C LEU A 140 4.90 3.61 -11.88
N SER A 141 5.06 2.39 -12.34
CA SER A 141 5.26 2.12 -13.76
C SER A 141 4.02 2.54 -14.57
N TYR A 142 4.20 2.72 -15.88
CA TYR A 142 3.08 3.07 -16.77
C TYR A 142 1.92 2.08 -16.70
N VAL A 143 2.22 0.77 -16.76
CA VAL A 143 1.16 -0.25 -16.72
C VAL A 143 0.44 -0.28 -15.39
N ALA A 144 1.15 -0.09 -14.27
CA ALA A 144 0.56 -0.02 -12.95
C ALA A 144 -0.36 1.20 -12.83
N ALA A 145 0.11 2.38 -13.24
CA ALA A 145 -0.70 3.61 -13.26
C ALA A 145 -1.94 3.48 -14.16
N LYS A 146 -1.81 2.83 -15.32
CA LYS A 146 -2.92 2.57 -16.23
C LYS A 146 -4.00 1.70 -15.57
N LYS A 147 -3.61 0.66 -14.83
CA LYS A 147 -4.56 -0.24 -14.14
C LYS A 147 -5.43 0.48 -13.12
N ILE A 148 -4.89 1.46 -12.41
CA ILE A 148 -5.64 2.22 -11.40
C ILE A 148 -6.15 3.57 -11.90
N GLY A 149 -6.04 3.85 -13.22
CA GLY A 149 -6.59 5.04 -13.84
C GLY A 149 -5.82 6.34 -13.58
N LEU A 150 -4.51 6.27 -13.29
CA LEU A 150 -3.67 7.45 -13.02
C LEU A 150 -2.97 8.04 -14.23
N VAL A 151 -2.98 7.36 -15.39
CA VAL A 151 -2.23 7.85 -16.58
C VAL A 151 -2.77 9.18 -17.09
N GLY A 152 -4.09 9.35 -17.14
CA GLY A 152 -4.74 10.58 -17.59
C GLY A 152 -4.50 11.77 -16.65
N PRO A 153 -4.84 11.64 -15.36
CA PRO A 153 -4.62 12.71 -14.37
C PRO A 153 -3.14 12.97 -14.07
N GLY A 154 -2.26 12.01 -14.29
CA GLY A 154 -0.83 12.08 -13.98
C GLY A 154 -0.50 11.83 -12.51
N THR A 155 -1.35 12.24 -11.58
CA THR A 155 -1.23 12.04 -10.13
C THR A 155 -2.58 11.70 -9.50
N GLY A 156 -2.57 11.14 -8.29
CA GLY A 156 -3.80 10.88 -7.53
C GLY A 156 -3.52 10.40 -6.12
N GLN A 157 -4.51 10.52 -5.26
CA GLN A 157 -4.45 10.02 -3.89
C GLN A 157 -4.54 8.50 -3.88
N VAL A 158 -3.60 7.88 -3.21
CA VAL A 158 -3.52 6.43 -3.08
C VAL A 158 -3.28 6.01 -1.64
N ARG A 159 -3.69 4.78 -1.34
CA ARG A 159 -3.27 4.05 -0.14
C ARG A 159 -2.31 2.95 -0.56
N LEU A 160 -1.16 2.92 0.09
CA LEU A 160 -0.18 1.86 -0.01
C LEU A 160 -0.35 0.89 1.15
N THR A 161 -0.39 -0.39 0.87
CA THR A 161 -0.34 -1.44 1.90
C THR A 161 0.75 -2.42 1.50
N ALA A 162 1.85 -2.46 2.24
CA ALA A 162 2.88 -3.44 1.97
C ALA A 162 2.38 -4.82 2.36
N LEU A 163 2.55 -5.75 1.45
CA LEU A 163 2.22 -7.15 1.67
C LEU A 163 3.44 -7.80 2.32
N SER A 164 3.34 -8.04 3.59
CA SER A 164 4.47 -8.60 4.31
C SER A 164 4.47 -10.10 4.22
N LYS A 165 5.65 -10.58 4.07
CA LYS A 165 6.11 -11.94 4.25
C LYS A 165 5.83 -12.87 3.08
N LYS A 166 6.92 -13.18 2.39
CA LYS A 166 7.06 -14.41 1.63
C LYS A 166 6.84 -15.59 2.60
N VAL A 167 5.65 -16.14 2.63
CA VAL A 167 5.31 -17.30 3.46
C VAL A 167 5.71 -18.61 2.81
N GLY A 168 6.16 -18.58 1.55
CA GLY A 168 6.59 -19.77 0.84
C GLY A 168 6.79 -19.55 -0.66
N THR A 169 6.99 -20.63 -1.37
CA THR A 169 6.98 -20.68 -2.83
C THR A 169 6.06 -21.79 -3.31
N VAL A 170 5.24 -21.51 -4.30
CA VAL A 170 4.38 -22.51 -4.95
C VAL A 170 4.98 -22.88 -6.30
N ARG A 171 4.98 -24.17 -6.63
CA ARG A 171 5.31 -24.65 -7.96
C ARG A 171 4.11 -24.46 -8.89
N ALA A 172 4.28 -23.66 -9.94
CA ALA A 172 3.28 -23.52 -10.99
C ALA A 172 3.96 -23.88 -12.32
N GLY A 173 3.85 -25.13 -12.70
CA GLY A 173 4.61 -25.71 -13.81
C GLY A 173 6.11 -25.72 -13.51
N ALA A 174 6.95 -25.27 -14.45
CA ALA A 174 8.40 -25.19 -14.30
C ALA A 174 8.89 -23.98 -13.45
N VAL A 175 7.99 -23.07 -13.04
CA VAL A 175 8.36 -21.83 -12.36
C VAL A 175 7.96 -21.89 -10.89
N ARG A 176 8.88 -21.49 -9.99
CA ARG A 176 8.58 -21.25 -8.59
C ARG A 176 8.04 -19.83 -8.41
N LYS A 177 6.87 -19.71 -7.79
CA LYS A 177 6.18 -18.45 -7.54
C LYS A 177 6.19 -18.13 -6.04
N PRO A 178 6.50 -16.89 -5.62
CA PRO A 178 6.37 -16.52 -4.23
C PRO A 178 4.90 -16.58 -3.82
N LEU A 179 4.64 -17.19 -2.69
CA LEU A 179 3.36 -17.10 -1.98
C LEU A 179 3.49 -15.95 -0.99
N VAL A 180 2.68 -14.92 -1.17
CA VAL A 180 2.64 -13.75 -0.30
C VAL A 180 1.33 -13.79 0.49
N GLU A 181 1.43 -13.77 1.81
CA GLU A 181 0.26 -13.65 2.67
C GLU A 181 -0.18 -12.19 2.72
N ALA A 182 -1.42 -11.93 2.29
CA ALA A 182 -2.08 -10.67 2.57
C ALA A 182 -2.75 -10.78 3.94
N ARG A 183 -2.22 -10.11 4.95
CA ARG A 183 -2.91 -9.97 6.24
C ARG A 183 -4.05 -8.97 6.09
N ASP A 184 -5.18 -9.25 6.75
CA ASP A 184 -6.22 -8.26 6.98
C ASP A 184 -5.71 -7.30 8.07
N PHE A 185 -5.32 -6.08 7.64
CA PHE A 185 -4.76 -5.07 8.55
C PHE A 185 -5.82 -4.19 9.21
N ASP A 186 -7.11 -4.48 9.06
CA ASP A 186 -8.15 -3.67 9.70
C ASP A 186 -8.12 -3.79 11.22
N ARG A 187 -7.53 -4.86 11.75
CA ARG A 187 -7.35 -5.08 13.19
C ARG A 187 -5.93 -5.52 13.52
N GLY A 188 -5.35 -4.93 14.55
CA GLY A 188 -3.99 -5.21 14.98
C GLY A 188 -3.49 -4.10 15.89
N LYS A 189 -2.23 -4.18 16.30
CA LYS A 189 -1.57 -3.09 17.03
C LYS A 189 -0.79 -2.25 16.04
N PHE A 190 -1.11 -0.96 15.99
CA PHE A 190 -0.50 -0.01 15.07
C PHE A 190 0.11 1.16 15.84
N THR A 191 1.13 1.73 15.25
CA THR A 191 1.76 2.98 15.69
C THR A 191 2.06 3.83 14.47
N VAL A 192 2.25 5.15 14.65
CA VAL A 192 2.63 6.04 13.55
C VAL A 192 4.06 6.49 13.75
N GLN A 193 4.92 6.21 12.77
CA GLN A 193 6.27 6.73 12.77
C GLN A 193 6.28 8.16 12.22
N VAL A 194 6.89 9.08 12.99
CA VAL A 194 6.95 10.51 12.70
C VAL A 194 8.32 10.94 12.19
N GLY A 195 9.37 10.24 12.60
CA GLY A 195 10.73 10.54 12.18
C GLY A 195 11.72 9.46 12.57
N ALA A 196 12.93 9.56 12.00
CA ALA A 196 14.08 8.74 12.34
C ALA A 196 15.34 9.62 12.35
N PHE A 197 16.16 9.51 13.38
CA PHE A 197 17.30 10.38 13.64
C PHE A 197 18.55 9.55 13.93
N GLN A 198 19.71 10.01 13.48
CA GLN A 198 20.99 9.43 13.88
C GLN A 198 21.38 9.84 15.30
N GLU A 199 21.07 11.07 15.66
CA GLU A 199 21.33 11.61 16.98
C GLU A 199 20.14 11.41 17.90
N ARG A 200 20.38 10.79 19.04
CA ARG A 200 19.34 10.47 20.04
C ARG A 200 18.67 11.73 20.58
N GLU A 201 19.42 12.80 20.78
CA GLU A 201 18.93 14.08 21.29
C GLU A 201 17.90 14.72 20.36
N ASN A 202 18.04 14.54 19.04
CA ASN A 202 17.05 15.02 18.06
C ASN A 202 15.74 14.24 18.18
N ALA A 203 15.83 12.91 18.38
CA ALA A 203 14.65 12.08 18.61
C ALA A 203 13.95 12.44 19.94
N GLU A 204 14.73 12.67 21.00
CA GLU A 204 14.21 13.06 22.33
C GLU A 204 13.51 14.43 22.29
N ARG A 205 14.08 15.41 21.57
CA ARG A 205 13.44 16.72 21.38
C ARG A 205 12.11 16.60 20.65
N LEU A 206 12.04 15.79 19.58
CA LEU A 206 10.80 15.57 18.88
C LEU A 206 9.79 14.82 19.75
N ALA A 207 10.22 13.77 20.45
CA ALA A 207 9.35 12.99 21.33
C ALA A 207 8.77 13.85 22.46
N ALA A 208 9.59 14.71 23.09
CA ALA A 208 9.13 15.63 24.12
C ALA A 208 8.05 16.61 23.60
N ARG A 209 8.19 17.12 22.38
CA ARG A 209 7.18 17.98 21.75
C ARG A 209 5.87 17.22 21.48
N LEU A 210 5.97 15.98 20.97
CA LEU A 210 4.81 15.17 20.63
C LEU A 210 4.09 14.62 21.86
N SER A 211 4.79 14.38 22.98
CA SER A 211 4.20 13.89 24.23
C SER A 211 3.23 14.87 24.90
N VAL A 212 3.28 16.15 24.51
CA VAL A 212 2.30 17.15 24.95
C VAL A 212 0.92 16.90 24.31
N ILE A 213 0.91 16.29 23.11
CA ILE A 213 -0.30 16.11 22.30
C ILE A 213 -0.77 14.66 22.33
N PHE A 214 0.18 13.72 22.23
CA PHE A 214 -0.12 12.28 22.12
C PHE A 214 0.20 11.57 23.44
N GLY A 215 -0.77 10.83 23.96
CA GLY A 215 -0.64 10.10 25.23
C GLY A 215 0.40 8.97 25.20
N HIS A 216 0.80 8.52 24.03
CA HIS A 216 1.86 7.52 23.87
C HIS A 216 2.87 8.00 22.82
N VAL A 217 4.12 8.19 23.26
CA VAL A 217 5.25 8.49 22.37
C VAL A 217 6.41 7.58 22.76
N SER A 218 7.03 6.96 21.79
CA SER A 218 8.16 6.04 22.01
C SER A 218 9.32 6.34 21.08
N ILE A 219 10.53 6.09 21.54
CA ILE A 219 11.74 6.12 20.76
C ILE A 219 12.28 4.70 20.68
N THR A 220 12.35 4.16 19.47
CA THR A 220 12.85 2.79 19.24
C THR A 220 14.19 2.85 18.52
N PRO A 221 15.30 2.39 19.13
CA PRO A 221 16.56 2.29 18.43
C PRO A 221 16.47 1.21 17.34
N HIS A 222 17.07 1.47 16.22
CA HIS A 222 17.23 0.52 15.13
C HIS A 222 18.66 0.59 14.62
N VAL A 223 19.32 -0.55 14.57
CA VAL A 223 20.68 -0.67 14.03
C VAL A 223 20.59 -1.38 12.69
N PRO A 224 20.69 -0.66 11.55
CA PRO A 224 20.81 -1.30 10.25
C PRO A 224 22.13 -2.10 10.19
N LEU A 225 22.19 -3.16 9.36
CA LEU A 225 23.43 -3.88 9.11
C LEU A 225 24.49 -2.89 8.59
N ASN A 226 25.64 -2.81 9.27
CA ASN A 226 26.80 -1.97 8.92
C ASN A 226 26.58 -0.44 8.94
N SER A 227 25.59 0.08 9.68
CA SER A 227 25.36 1.52 9.74
C SER A 227 25.09 2.05 11.15
N THR A 228 25.02 3.38 11.27
CA THR A 228 24.78 4.09 12.53
C THR A 228 23.39 3.78 13.07
N THR A 229 23.27 3.67 14.41
CA THR A 229 21.99 3.51 15.10
C THR A 229 21.03 4.65 14.73
N LEU A 230 19.80 4.29 14.37
CA LEU A 230 18.71 5.24 14.13
C LEU A 230 17.72 5.20 15.30
N TYR A 231 17.29 6.37 15.74
CA TYR A 231 16.27 6.54 16.77
C TYR A 231 14.96 6.93 16.10
N ARG A 232 14.01 5.99 16.08
CA ARG A 232 12.69 6.18 15.46
C ARG A 232 11.72 6.69 16.48
N VAL A 233 11.10 7.84 16.18
CA VAL A 233 10.06 8.43 17.00
C VAL A 233 8.71 7.95 16.48
N ARG A 234 7.93 7.32 17.36
CA ARG A 234 6.61 6.77 17.07
C ARG A 234 5.60 7.29 18.07
N VAL A 235 4.41 7.56 17.59
CA VAL A 235 3.28 8.04 18.40
C VAL A 235 2.09 7.11 18.30
N SER A 236 1.23 7.14 19.31
CA SER A 236 0.01 6.36 19.42
C SER A 236 0.23 4.84 19.52
N LEU A 237 -0.72 4.18 20.14
CA LEU A 237 -0.94 2.74 20.05
C LEU A 237 -2.41 2.56 19.69
N SER A 238 -2.68 2.15 18.47
CA SER A 238 -4.02 1.99 17.92
C SER A 238 -4.33 0.52 17.68
N GLU A 239 -5.55 0.09 17.89
CA GLU A 239 -5.99 -1.28 17.65
C GLU A 239 -6.60 -1.51 16.27
N SER A 240 -6.75 -0.42 15.51
CA SER A 240 -7.26 -0.46 14.14
C SER A 240 -6.48 0.47 13.22
N LEU A 241 -6.43 0.09 11.92
CA LEU A 241 -5.86 0.91 10.88
C LEU A 241 -6.58 2.26 10.73
N THR A 242 -7.91 2.26 10.90
CA THR A 242 -8.74 3.47 10.86
C THR A 242 -8.33 4.48 11.93
N GLU A 243 -8.08 4.01 13.15
CA GLU A 243 -7.65 4.87 14.26
C GLU A 243 -6.23 5.41 14.00
N ALA A 244 -5.29 4.55 13.60
CA ALA A 244 -3.95 4.99 13.21
C ALA A 244 -3.98 6.02 12.07
N GLY A 245 -4.89 5.87 11.10
CA GLY A 245 -5.10 6.83 10.02
C GLY A 245 -5.58 8.21 10.49
N ARG A 246 -6.35 8.29 11.58
CA ARG A 246 -6.72 9.59 12.18
C ARG A 246 -5.51 10.29 12.77
N ILE A 247 -4.63 9.54 13.42
CA ILE A 247 -3.37 10.06 13.98
C ILE A 247 -2.46 10.61 12.87
N VAL A 248 -2.38 9.93 11.73
CA VAL A 248 -1.63 10.44 10.56
C VAL A 248 -2.17 11.80 10.13
N LYS A 249 -3.50 11.94 9.97
CA LYS A 249 -4.12 13.22 9.59
C LYS A 249 -3.89 14.34 10.61
N GLU A 250 -3.92 14.02 11.89
CA GLU A 250 -3.60 14.97 12.96
C GLU A 250 -2.13 15.43 12.86
N LEU A 251 -1.21 14.51 12.62
CA LEU A 251 0.21 14.82 12.42
C LEU A 251 0.44 15.66 11.16
N GLU A 252 -0.26 15.37 10.07
CA GLU A 252 -0.22 16.17 8.84
C GLU A 252 -0.69 17.62 9.11
N TYR A 253 -1.75 17.81 9.87
CA TYR A 253 -2.22 19.13 10.28
C TYR A 253 -1.19 19.87 11.12
N LEU A 254 -0.42 19.15 11.95
CA LEU A 254 0.70 19.70 12.74
C LEU A 254 1.98 19.94 11.93
N GLY A 255 1.96 19.68 10.61
CA GLY A 255 3.05 19.92 9.68
C GLY A 255 4.00 18.72 9.45
N PHE A 256 3.65 17.52 9.93
CA PHE A 256 4.41 16.30 9.71
C PHE A 256 3.89 15.54 8.49
N SER A 257 4.41 15.81 7.31
CA SER A 257 3.91 15.24 6.03
C SER A 257 4.52 13.89 5.63
N GLU A 258 5.57 13.45 6.31
CA GLU A 258 6.31 12.20 5.97
C GLU A 258 6.02 11.07 6.99
N THR A 259 4.83 11.08 7.57
CA THR A 259 4.41 10.07 8.55
C THR A 259 3.84 8.84 7.88
N PHE A 260 3.94 7.69 8.52
CA PHE A 260 3.34 6.45 8.05
C PHE A 260 3.03 5.49 9.20
N ILE A 261 2.04 4.63 8.96
CA ILE A 261 1.59 3.63 9.93
C ILE A 261 2.52 2.43 9.88
N VAL A 262 2.84 1.89 11.07
CA VAL A 262 3.61 0.66 11.26
C VAL A 262 2.81 -0.28 12.12
N ALA A 263 2.63 -1.54 11.71
CA ALA A 263 2.11 -2.58 12.57
C ALA A 263 3.18 -3.05 13.57
N LEU A 264 2.75 -3.40 14.77
CA LEU A 264 3.60 -3.87 15.88
C LEU A 264 3.53 -5.39 16.04
#